data_9186747d030869e9bd3280febd752d38
#
_entry.id   9186747d030869e9bd3280febd752d38
#
_cell.length_a   1.000
_cell.length_b   1.000
_cell.length_c   1.000
_cell.angle_alpha   90.00
_cell.angle_beta   90.00
_cell.angle_gamma   90.00
#
_symmetry.space_group_name_H-M   'P 1'
#
loop_
_entity.id
_entity.type
_entity.pdbx_description
1 polymer ?
#
loop_
_entity_poly.entity_id
_entity_poly.type
_entity_poly.pdbx_seq_one_letter_code
_entity_poly.pdbx_strand_id
1 'polypeptide(L)'
;ANLRGGPAVRWWTRTPWFAPLDFTKLSLEMTTPAYMDYFHSLPEAARDRVRPQHWQFHKGISTDTLERLHDLLYRRQLQDKLNPVQLRISVEVEGIDTLADGKLRVRGRHLDTGSELAHTTDMVIASTGYQARRADFLAPIESALHRDSRGRLVIGANHEIETDDALTNRIFVANAEEHAHGVSAPNLDIGAVRNARILNTVLGREAYRLPRHTAFTSFGASDDD
;
A
#
# COMPACT_ATOMS: atom_id res chain seq x y z
N ALA A 1 -26.75 -1.52 -3.27
CA ALA A 1 -27.63 -2.14 -2.25
C ALA A 1 -28.95 -1.39 -2.23
N ASN A 2 -30.07 -2.10 -2.31
CA ASN A 2 -31.39 -1.50 -2.27
C ASN A 2 -31.69 -1.02 -0.83
N LEU A 3 -31.53 0.27 -0.58
CA LEU A 3 -31.70 0.87 0.75
C LEU A 3 -33.17 0.97 1.20
N ARG A 4 -34.12 0.46 0.40
CA ARG A 4 -35.54 0.31 0.78
C ARG A 4 -35.79 -1.16 1.14
N GLY A 5 -35.51 -1.53 2.41
CA GLY A 5 -35.77 -2.87 2.92
C GLY A 5 -34.77 -3.94 2.48
N GLY A 6 -33.61 -3.54 1.98
CA GLY A 6 -32.51 -4.44 1.65
C GLY A 6 -31.68 -4.88 2.87
N PRO A 7 -30.75 -5.82 2.69
CA PRO A 7 -29.90 -6.31 3.76
C PRO A 7 -29.09 -5.18 4.41
N ALA A 8 -28.94 -5.26 5.74
CA ALA A 8 -28.08 -4.33 6.47
C ALA A 8 -26.62 -4.52 6.04
N VAL A 9 -25.92 -3.43 5.78
CA VAL A 9 -24.49 -3.41 5.45
C VAL A 9 -23.70 -3.01 6.69
N ARG A 10 -22.69 -3.78 7.02
CA ARG A 10 -21.69 -3.43 8.05
C ARG A 10 -20.34 -3.29 7.40
N TRP A 11 -19.74 -2.12 7.60
CA TRP A 11 -18.40 -1.84 7.10
C TRP A 11 -17.46 -1.70 8.28
N TRP A 12 -16.60 -2.68 8.46
CA TRP A 12 -15.54 -2.67 9.45
C TRP A 12 -14.22 -2.30 8.80
N THR A 13 -13.49 -1.41 9.41
CA THR A 13 -12.11 -1.08 9.00
C THR A 13 -11.16 -1.17 10.18
N ARG A 14 -9.95 -1.66 9.94
CA ARG A 14 -8.88 -1.71 10.93
C ARG A 14 -8.28 -0.34 11.21
N THR A 15 -8.39 0.60 10.26
CA THR A 15 -7.90 1.97 10.45
C THR A 15 -8.73 2.72 11.50
N PRO A 16 -8.12 3.70 12.22
CA PRO A 16 -8.81 4.47 13.25
C PRO A 16 -9.84 5.47 12.70
N TRP A 17 -9.95 5.61 11.38
CA TRP A 17 -11.01 6.36 10.68
C TRP A 17 -11.17 5.85 9.24
N PHE A 18 -12.24 6.25 8.58
CA PHE A 18 -12.43 6.07 7.15
C PHE A 18 -11.65 7.16 6.42
N ALA A 19 -10.41 6.87 6.08
CA ALA A 19 -9.48 7.85 5.56
C ALA A 19 -9.61 8.04 4.04
N PRO A 20 -9.49 9.28 3.54
CA PRO A 20 -9.32 9.52 2.12
C PRO A 20 -7.94 9.03 1.63
N LEU A 21 -7.87 8.64 0.36
CA LEU A 21 -6.60 8.59 -0.36
C LEU A 21 -6.07 10.02 -0.50
N ASP A 22 -4.77 10.19 -0.27
CA ASP A 22 -4.13 11.48 -0.48
C ASP A 22 -3.56 11.57 -1.90
N PHE A 23 -4.27 12.32 -2.74
CA PHE A 23 -3.91 12.60 -4.13
C PHE A 23 -3.82 14.10 -4.40
N THR A 24 -3.51 14.90 -3.37
CA THR A 24 -3.20 16.30 -3.62
C THR A 24 -1.91 16.44 -4.43
N LYS A 25 -1.78 17.50 -5.23
CA LYS A 25 -0.65 17.64 -6.16
C LYS A 25 0.71 17.63 -5.46
N LEU A 26 0.81 18.26 -4.28
CA LEU A 26 2.06 18.27 -3.52
C LEU A 26 2.33 16.93 -2.82
N SER A 27 1.32 16.25 -2.31
CA SER A 27 1.53 14.92 -1.73
C SER A 27 1.91 13.89 -2.79
N LEU A 28 1.41 14.02 -4.03
CA LEU A 28 1.83 13.16 -5.15
C LEU A 28 3.30 13.32 -5.54
N GLU A 29 3.98 14.38 -5.10
CA GLU A 29 5.44 14.49 -5.27
C GLU A 29 6.21 13.38 -4.53
N MET A 30 5.61 12.77 -3.51
CA MET A 30 6.14 11.57 -2.86
C MET A 30 6.17 10.34 -3.78
N THR A 31 5.53 10.40 -4.95
CA THR A 31 5.57 9.33 -5.97
C THR A 31 6.48 9.66 -7.15
N THR A 32 7.28 10.72 -7.05
CA THR A 32 8.22 11.16 -8.09
C THR A 32 9.56 10.42 -8.04
N PRO A 33 10.35 10.44 -9.13
CA PRO A 33 11.72 9.95 -9.14
C PRO A 33 12.60 10.60 -8.07
N ALA A 34 12.44 11.92 -7.83
CA ALA A 34 13.21 12.65 -6.83
C ALA A 34 12.99 12.08 -5.42
N TYR A 35 11.73 11.83 -5.05
CA TYR A 35 11.44 11.20 -3.77
C TYR A 35 11.93 9.75 -3.68
N MET A 36 11.82 8.99 -4.76
CA MET A 36 12.32 7.62 -4.83
C MET A 36 13.82 7.55 -4.56
N ASP A 37 14.60 8.47 -5.14
CA ASP A 37 16.04 8.56 -4.93
C ASP A 37 16.38 8.99 -3.50
N TYR A 38 15.69 9.98 -2.99
CA TYR A 38 15.80 10.38 -1.58
C TYR A 38 15.50 9.21 -0.64
N PHE A 39 14.37 8.54 -0.82
CA PHE A 39 13.98 7.41 0.04
C PHE A 39 15.02 6.28 0.00
N HIS A 40 15.54 5.96 -1.19
CA HIS A 40 16.58 4.96 -1.37
C HIS A 40 17.87 5.35 -0.62
N SER A 41 18.25 6.63 -0.63
CA SER A 41 19.46 7.13 0.04
C SER A 41 19.39 7.07 1.58
N LEU A 42 18.19 6.91 2.16
CA LEU A 42 18.02 6.84 3.60
C LEU A 42 18.62 5.53 4.16
N PRO A 43 19.19 5.57 5.38
CA PRO A 43 19.53 4.35 6.11
C PRO A 43 18.32 3.42 6.28
N GLU A 44 18.53 2.11 6.30
CA GLU A 44 17.47 1.08 6.44
C GLU A 44 16.49 1.40 7.57
N ALA A 45 17.01 1.73 8.76
CA ALA A 45 16.17 2.06 9.92
C ALA A 45 15.27 3.30 9.68
N ALA A 46 15.74 4.28 8.90
CA ALA A 46 14.94 5.45 8.53
C ALA A 46 13.87 5.08 7.52
N ARG A 47 14.18 4.29 6.49
CA ARG A 47 13.19 3.78 5.53
C ARG A 47 12.08 3.00 6.24
N ASP A 48 12.44 2.13 7.18
CA ASP A 48 11.48 1.33 7.93
C ASP A 48 10.57 2.15 8.86
N ARG A 49 11.06 3.28 9.36
CA ARG A 49 10.27 4.23 10.16
C ARG A 49 9.32 5.06 9.29
N VAL A 50 9.79 5.50 8.11
CA VAL A 50 9.05 6.41 7.22
C VAL A 50 8.01 5.67 6.39
N ARG A 51 8.33 4.49 5.85
CA ARG A 51 7.45 3.71 4.97
C ARG A 51 6.02 3.53 5.49
N PRO A 52 5.77 3.16 6.75
CA PRO A 52 4.41 3.03 7.27
C PRO A 52 3.58 4.32 7.25
N GLN A 53 4.23 5.49 7.18
CA GLN A 53 3.56 6.79 7.15
C GLN A 53 2.95 7.10 5.78
N HIS A 54 3.37 6.38 4.74
CA HIS A 54 2.89 6.57 3.36
C HIS A 54 1.58 5.84 3.06
N TRP A 55 0.93 5.26 4.04
CA TRP A 55 -0.23 4.38 3.85
C TRP A 55 -1.39 5.03 3.11
N GLN A 56 -1.59 6.36 3.22
CA GLN A 56 -2.67 7.08 2.56
C GLN A 56 -2.53 7.16 1.03
N PHE A 57 -1.36 6.88 0.48
CA PHE A 57 -1.17 6.81 -0.99
C PHE A 57 -1.75 5.54 -1.62
N HIS A 58 -2.03 4.49 -0.83
CA HIS A 58 -2.54 3.21 -1.35
C HIS A 58 -3.55 2.51 -0.43
N LYS A 59 -3.88 3.09 0.72
CA LYS A 59 -4.86 2.53 1.68
C LYS A 59 -5.83 3.62 2.08
N GLY A 60 -6.84 3.82 1.27
CA GLY A 60 -7.86 4.82 1.55
C GLY A 60 -9.03 4.69 0.59
N ILE A 61 -9.94 5.63 0.70
CA ILE A 61 -11.17 5.69 -0.10
C ILE A 61 -11.11 7.01 -0.88
N SER A 62 -11.62 7.06 -2.10
CA SER A 62 -11.70 8.34 -2.81
C SER A 62 -12.55 9.33 -2.01
N THR A 63 -12.11 10.58 -1.94
CA THR A 63 -12.82 11.67 -1.23
C THR A 63 -14.27 11.77 -1.67
N ASP A 64 -14.52 11.75 -2.98
CA ASP A 64 -15.88 11.75 -3.54
C ASP A 64 -16.76 10.62 -2.99
N THR A 65 -16.22 9.42 -2.85
CA THR A 65 -16.96 8.29 -2.28
C THR A 65 -17.31 8.51 -0.81
N LEU A 66 -16.40 9.06 -0.03
CA LEU A 66 -16.65 9.37 1.39
C LEU A 66 -17.71 10.46 1.55
N GLU A 67 -17.63 11.53 0.77
CA GLU A 67 -18.59 12.63 0.77
C GLU A 67 -19.99 12.14 0.38
N ARG A 68 -20.08 11.39 -0.71
CA ARG A 68 -21.36 10.81 -1.16
C ARG A 68 -21.97 9.84 -0.16
N LEU A 69 -21.14 9.03 0.51
CA LEU A 69 -21.59 8.15 1.57
C LEU A 69 -22.13 8.97 2.76
N HIS A 70 -21.39 9.97 3.21
CA HIS A 70 -21.81 10.85 4.30
C HIS A 70 -23.14 11.54 3.97
N ASP A 71 -23.28 12.13 2.79
CA ASP A 71 -24.50 12.78 2.33
C ASP A 71 -25.70 11.84 2.31
N LEU A 72 -25.48 10.60 1.87
CA LEU A 72 -26.53 9.58 1.87
C LEU A 72 -27.01 9.28 3.30
N LEU A 73 -26.07 9.05 4.23
CA LEU A 73 -26.37 8.75 5.62
C LEU A 73 -27.10 9.93 6.28
N TYR A 74 -26.65 11.16 6.05
CA TYR A 74 -27.26 12.39 6.56
C TYR A 74 -28.68 12.58 6.06
N ARG A 75 -28.92 12.47 4.74
CA ARG A 75 -30.29 12.57 4.17
C ARG A 75 -31.24 11.52 4.73
N ARG A 76 -30.78 10.30 4.99
CA ARG A 76 -31.59 9.26 5.62
C ARG A 76 -31.95 9.60 7.05
N GLN A 77 -31.00 10.12 7.82
CA GLN A 77 -31.22 10.55 9.20
C GLN A 77 -32.27 11.66 9.27
N LEU A 78 -32.20 12.67 8.37
CA LEU A 78 -33.21 13.73 8.32
C LEU A 78 -34.62 13.25 7.97
N GLN A 79 -34.76 12.09 7.35
CA GLN A 79 -36.04 11.50 6.98
C GLN A 79 -36.53 10.48 8.04
N ASP A 80 -35.96 10.43 9.23
CA ASP A 80 -36.24 9.45 10.29
C ASP A 80 -36.20 8.00 9.79
N LYS A 81 -35.44 7.71 8.77
CA LYS A 81 -35.28 6.37 8.22
C LYS A 81 -34.16 5.64 8.93
N LEU A 82 -34.44 4.41 9.36
CA LEU A 82 -33.42 3.51 9.88
C LEU A 82 -32.26 3.44 8.86
N ASN A 83 -31.04 3.66 9.36
CA ASN A 83 -29.86 3.56 8.55
C ASN A 83 -29.42 2.10 8.47
N PRO A 84 -29.54 1.42 7.32
CA PRO A 84 -29.14 0.03 7.18
C PRO A 84 -27.62 -0.14 7.11
N VAL A 85 -26.85 0.96 7.12
CA VAL A 85 -25.39 0.94 7.05
C VAL A 85 -24.81 1.25 8.43
N GLN A 86 -23.98 0.36 8.94
CA GLN A 86 -23.18 0.56 10.15
C GLN A 86 -21.71 0.68 9.76
N LEU A 87 -21.11 1.81 10.11
CA LEU A 87 -19.68 2.06 9.97
C LEU A 87 -18.99 1.78 11.30
N ARG A 88 -17.88 1.04 11.30
CA ARG A 88 -17.10 0.79 12.50
C ARG A 88 -15.61 0.83 12.17
N ILE A 89 -14.90 1.65 12.92
CA ILE A 89 -13.45 1.85 12.83
C ILE A 89 -12.72 0.97 13.85
N SER A 90 -11.40 0.89 13.73
CA SER A 90 -10.52 0.20 14.67
C SER A 90 -10.92 -1.26 14.95
N VAL A 91 -11.42 -1.98 13.93
CA VAL A 91 -11.81 -3.39 14.08
C VAL A 91 -10.90 -4.28 13.24
N GLU A 92 -10.17 -5.14 13.90
CA GLU A 92 -9.42 -6.23 13.27
C GLU A 92 -10.30 -7.48 13.19
N VAL A 93 -10.49 -8.01 11.97
CA VAL A 93 -11.18 -9.28 11.76
C VAL A 93 -10.20 -10.41 12.04
N GLU A 94 -10.54 -11.28 12.99
CA GLU A 94 -9.69 -12.40 13.42
C GLU A 94 -10.10 -13.74 12.80
N GLY A 95 -11.35 -13.86 12.37
CA GLY A 95 -11.82 -15.10 11.77
C GLY A 95 -13.24 -15.02 11.19
N ILE A 96 -13.52 -15.96 10.30
CA ILE A 96 -14.83 -16.15 9.68
C ILE A 96 -15.15 -17.65 9.75
N ASP A 97 -16.25 -17.99 10.41
CA ASP A 97 -16.73 -19.37 10.57
C ASP A 97 -18.04 -19.56 9.79
N THR A 98 -18.18 -20.68 9.09
CA THR A 98 -19.46 -21.05 8.46
C THR A 98 -20.34 -21.77 9.47
N LEU A 99 -21.57 -21.28 9.65
CA LEU A 99 -22.57 -21.84 10.56
C LEU A 99 -23.36 -22.97 9.87
N ALA A 100 -24.04 -23.77 10.67
CA ALA A 100 -24.84 -24.91 10.18
C ALA A 100 -25.98 -24.51 9.22
N ASP A 101 -26.49 -23.28 9.34
CA ASP A 101 -27.52 -22.70 8.45
C ASP A 101 -26.92 -22.06 7.17
N GLY A 102 -25.63 -22.20 6.93
CA GLY A 102 -24.92 -21.64 5.80
C GLY A 102 -24.54 -20.17 5.95
N LYS A 103 -24.90 -19.50 7.04
CA LYS A 103 -24.47 -18.13 7.32
C LYS A 103 -23.02 -18.07 7.77
N LEU A 104 -22.46 -16.88 7.73
CA LEU A 104 -21.08 -16.59 8.13
C LEU A 104 -21.06 -15.84 9.45
N ARG A 105 -20.31 -16.36 10.42
CA ARG A 105 -20.01 -15.66 11.68
C ARG A 105 -18.65 -15.01 11.58
N VAL A 106 -18.63 -13.68 11.48
CA VAL A 106 -17.42 -12.87 11.49
C VAL A 106 -17.06 -12.53 12.92
N ARG A 107 -15.83 -12.86 13.33
CA ARG A 107 -15.25 -12.50 14.64
C ARG A 107 -14.16 -11.45 14.46
N GLY A 108 -14.08 -10.51 15.38
CA GLY A 108 -13.06 -9.47 15.37
C GLY A 108 -12.88 -8.85 16.75
N ARG A 109 -11.88 -8.02 16.86
CA ARG A 109 -11.54 -7.27 18.06
C ARG A 109 -11.47 -5.78 17.77
N HIS A 110 -12.04 -4.99 18.67
CA HIS A 110 -11.88 -3.54 18.60
C HIS A 110 -10.52 -3.16 19.18
N LEU A 111 -9.65 -2.57 18.37
CA LEU A 111 -8.24 -2.36 18.72
C LEU A 111 -8.05 -1.39 19.88
N ASP A 112 -8.89 -0.34 19.97
CA ASP A 112 -8.73 0.68 21.01
C ASP A 112 -9.26 0.23 22.37
N THR A 113 -10.29 -0.64 22.39
CA THR A 113 -10.94 -1.09 23.65
C THR A 113 -10.63 -2.52 24.03
N GLY A 114 -10.03 -3.30 23.12
CA GLY A 114 -9.80 -4.74 23.29
C GLY A 114 -11.08 -5.58 23.26
N SER A 115 -12.24 -4.98 23.03
CA SER A 115 -13.53 -5.68 23.09
C SER A 115 -13.69 -6.65 21.92
N GLU A 116 -14.17 -7.85 22.19
CA GLU A 116 -14.52 -8.82 21.17
C GLU A 116 -15.82 -8.44 20.47
N LEU A 117 -15.88 -8.71 19.19
CA LEU A 117 -17.03 -8.47 18.33
C LEU A 117 -17.37 -9.74 17.55
N ALA A 118 -18.65 -10.03 17.45
CA ALA A 118 -19.13 -11.08 16.56
C ALA A 118 -20.38 -10.63 15.82
N HIS A 119 -20.45 -10.98 14.53
CA HIS A 119 -21.63 -10.69 13.72
C HIS A 119 -21.91 -11.82 12.75
N THR A 120 -23.19 -12.21 12.63
CA THR A 120 -23.66 -13.19 11.66
C THR A 120 -24.22 -12.47 10.43
N THR A 121 -23.81 -12.91 9.24
CA THR A 121 -24.18 -12.32 7.96
C THR A 121 -24.33 -13.39 6.89
N ASP A 122 -25.03 -13.06 5.81
CA ASP A 122 -25.17 -13.95 4.65
C ASP A 122 -23.97 -13.86 3.69
N MET A 123 -23.23 -12.73 3.69
CA MET A 123 -22.11 -12.49 2.79
C MET A 123 -21.03 -11.64 3.45
N VAL A 124 -19.78 -11.92 3.12
CA VAL A 124 -18.61 -11.10 3.48
C VAL A 124 -17.87 -10.69 2.21
N ILE A 125 -17.57 -9.39 2.10
CA ILE A 125 -16.68 -8.84 1.08
C ILE A 125 -15.35 -8.49 1.78
N ALA A 126 -14.31 -9.28 1.52
CA ALA A 126 -13.02 -9.15 2.15
C ALA A 126 -12.09 -8.25 1.33
N SER A 127 -12.12 -6.94 1.60
CA SER A 127 -11.20 -5.96 0.99
C SER A 127 -9.94 -5.79 1.85
N THR A 128 -9.18 -6.88 2.00
CA THR A 128 -8.05 -6.97 2.93
C THR A 128 -6.71 -6.53 2.34
N GLY A 129 -6.70 -6.12 1.06
CA GLY A 129 -5.49 -5.72 0.33
C GLY A 129 -4.65 -6.91 -0.12
N TYR A 130 -3.39 -6.62 -0.45
CA TYR A 130 -2.44 -7.59 -0.98
C TYR A 130 -1.16 -7.58 -0.15
N GLN A 131 -0.48 -8.70 -0.14
CA GLN A 131 0.88 -8.82 0.37
C GLN A 131 1.80 -9.28 -0.76
N ALA A 132 3.00 -8.71 -0.84
CA ALA A 132 4.02 -9.19 -1.74
C ALA A 132 4.35 -10.64 -1.39
N ARG A 133 4.21 -11.54 -2.36
CA ARG A 133 4.57 -12.94 -2.19
C ARG A 133 6.06 -13.11 -2.42
N ARG A 134 6.69 -13.99 -1.66
CA ARG A 134 8.08 -14.39 -1.93
C ARG A 134 8.17 -14.99 -3.33
N ALA A 135 9.22 -14.62 -4.06
CA ALA A 135 9.48 -15.13 -5.39
C ALA A 135 10.14 -16.52 -5.29
N ASP A 136 9.35 -17.57 -5.10
CA ASP A 136 9.85 -18.95 -4.86
C ASP A 136 10.73 -19.48 -6.01
N PHE A 137 10.59 -18.92 -7.21
CA PHE A 137 11.44 -19.26 -8.36
C PHE A 137 12.90 -18.81 -8.19
N LEU A 138 13.19 -17.92 -7.24
CA LEU A 138 14.57 -17.53 -6.89
C LEU A 138 15.25 -18.53 -5.95
N ALA A 139 14.54 -19.53 -5.42
CA ALA A 139 15.09 -20.49 -4.46
C ALA A 139 16.40 -21.17 -4.92
N PRO A 140 16.59 -21.53 -6.21
CA PRO A 140 17.85 -22.14 -6.66
C PRO A 140 19.09 -21.26 -6.52
N ILE A 141 18.92 -19.93 -6.46
CA ILE A 141 20.01 -18.95 -6.36
C ILE A 141 19.97 -18.19 -5.03
N GLU A 142 19.14 -18.61 -4.10
CA GLU A 142 18.88 -17.94 -2.81
C GLU A 142 20.16 -17.62 -2.04
N SER A 143 21.13 -18.55 -2.05
CA SER A 143 22.40 -18.37 -1.34
C SER A 143 23.30 -17.28 -1.89
N ALA A 144 23.04 -16.83 -3.13
CA ALA A 144 23.79 -15.75 -3.77
C ALA A 144 23.09 -14.39 -3.66
N LEU A 145 21.90 -14.31 -3.07
CA LEU A 145 21.13 -13.07 -2.95
C LEU A 145 21.41 -12.38 -1.62
N HIS A 146 21.80 -11.10 -1.66
CA HIS A 146 22.01 -10.34 -0.43
C HIS A 146 20.67 -9.95 0.20
N ARG A 147 20.63 -10.04 1.53
CA ARG A 147 19.46 -9.70 2.32
C ARG A 147 19.79 -8.73 3.44
N ASP A 148 18.85 -7.82 3.68
CA ASP A 148 18.94 -6.86 4.78
C ASP A 148 18.68 -7.52 6.15
N SER A 149 18.71 -6.73 7.22
CA SER A 149 18.52 -7.19 8.60
C SER A 149 17.15 -7.85 8.86
N ARG A 150 16.17 -7.66 7.97
CA ARG A 150 14.83 -8.23 8.04
C ARG A 150 14.59 -9.36 7.04
N GLY A 151 15.63 -9.80 6.35
CA GLY A 151 15.56 -10.87 5.36
C GLY A 151 14.93 -10.46 4.03
N ARG A 152 14.80 -9.15 3.74
CA ARG A 152 14.34 -8.64 2.45
C ARG A 152 15.53 -8.52 1.49
N LEU A 153 15.29 -8.62 0.20
CA LEU A 153 16.34 -8.45 -0.82
C LEU A 153 16.97 -7.06 -0.72
N VAL A 154 18.28 -6.99 -0.75
CA VAL A 154 19.01 -5.72 -0.91
C VAL A 154 18.91 -5.31 -2.37
N ILE A 155 18.41 -4.11 -2.61
CA ILE A 155 18.13 -3.60 -3.95
C ILE A 155 18.81 -2.26 -4.13
N GLY A 156 19.68 -2.17 -5.14
CA GLY A 156 20.42 -0.96 -5.48
C GLY A 156 19.56 0.11 -6.14
N ALA A 157 20.11 1.32 -6.29
CA ALA A 157 19.41 2.50 -6.81
C ALA A 157 18.77 2.30 -8.19
N ASN A 158 19.32 1.43 -9.01
CA ASN A 158 18.81 1.10 -10.34
C ASN A 158 17.91 -0.15 -10.36
N HIS A 159 17.31 -0.51 -9.23
CA HIS A 159 16.40 -1.66 -9.06
C HIS A 159 17.07 -3.04 -9.23
N GLU A 160 18.39 -3.11 -9.18
CA GLU A 160 19.16 -4.36 -9.27
C GLU A 160 19.25 -5.01 -7.89
N ILE A 161 19.04 -6.33 -7.82
CA ILE A 161 19.28 -7.10 -6.60
C ILE A 161 20.79 -7.21 -6.39
N GLU A 162 21.28 -6.93 -5.18
CA GLU A 162 22.66 -7.19 -4.82
C GLU A 162 22.88 -8.69 -4.65
N THR A 163 23.95 -9.20 -5.28
CA THR A 163 24.28 -10.62 -5.33
C THR A 163 25.77 -10.84 -5.10
N ASP A 164 26.13 -12.07 -4.74
CA ASP A 164 27.54 -12.49 -4.70
C ASP A 164 28.14 -12.47 -6.09
N ASP A 165 29.46 -12.30 -6.18
CA ASP A 165 30.26 -12.29 -7.43
C ASP A 165 30.12 -13.57 -8.26
N ALA A 166 29.69 -14.67 -7.64
CA ALA A 166 29.44 -15.93 -8.33
C ALA A 166 28.27 -15.85 -9.32
N LEU A 167 27.34 -14.90 -9.15
CA LEU A 167 26.21 -14.68 -10.03
C LEU A 167 26.53 -13.55 -11.03
N THR A 168 26.91 -13.90 -12.24
CA THR A 168 27.32 -12.94 -13.28
C THR A 168 26.15 -12.20 -13.94
N ASN A 169 24.95 -12.78 -13.89
CA ASN A 169 23.74 -12.19 -14.47
C ASN A 169 23.07 -11.25 -13.49
N ARG A 170 22.64 -10.10 -13.98
CA ARG A 170 21.90 -9.10 -13.18
C ARG A 170 20.43 -9.47 -13.08
N ILE A 171 19.86 -9.26 -11.92
CA ILE A 171 18.44 -9.47 -11.63
C ILE A 171 17.85 -8.14 -11.19
N PHE A 172 16.77 -7.71 -11.83
CA PHE A 172 16.09 -6.47 -11.52
C PHE A 172 14.71 -6.74 -10.94
N VAL A 173 14.28 -5.89 -10.00
CA VAL A 173 12.99 -5.96 -9.35
C VAL A 173 12.10 -4.84 -9.85
N ALA A 174 10.84 -5.18 -10.14
CA ALA A 174 9.81 -4.20 -10.48
C ALA A 174 8.55 -4.46 -9.65
N ASN A 175 8.06 -3.43 -8.94
CA ASN A 175 6.85 -3.40 -8.10
C ASN A 175 6.93 -4.14 -6.75
N ALA A 176 8.04 -4.77 -6.38
CA ALA A 176 8.20 -5.48 -5.10
C ALA A 176 9.25 -4.85 -4.18
N GLU A 177 9.81 -3.71 -4.56
CA GLU A 177 10.93 -3.03 -3.91
C GLU A 177 10.52 -1.83 -3.03
N GLU A 178 9.29 -1.79 -2.52
CA GLU A 178 8.80 -0.68 -1.68
C GLU A 178 9.69 -0.40 -0.45
N HIS A 179 10.31 -1.41 0.12
CA HIS A 179 11.24 -1.25 1.25
C HIS A 179 12.55 -0.54 0.87
N ALA A 180 12.92 -0.52 -0.40
CA ALA A 180 14.12 0.13 -0.92
C ALA A 180 13.82 1.47 -1.61
N HIS A 181 12.69 1.56 -2.34
CA HIS A 181 12.36 2.71 -3.20
C HIS A 181 11.07 3.45 -2.77
N GLY A 182 10.48 3.09 -1.62
CA GLY A 182 9.33 3.78 -1.05
C GLY A 182 8.03 3.57 -1.80
N VAL A 183 7.09 4.46 -1.56
CA VAL A 183 5.71 4.42 -2.08
C VAL A 183 5.62 4.44 -3.60
N SER A 184 6.66 4.91 -4.28
CA SER A 184 6.72 4.94 -5.75
C SER A 184 6.89 3.55 -6.37
N ALA A 185 7.49 2.58 -5.65
CA ALA A 185 7.83 1.27 -6.21
C ALA A 185 6.63 0.50 -6.80
N PRO A 186 5.48 0.38 -6.12
CA PRO A 186 4.31 -0.29 -6.67
C PRO A 186 3.51 0.58 -7.67
N ASN A 187 3.84 1.86 -7.83
CA ASN A 187 3.11 2.76 -8.70
C ASN A 187 3.48 2.51 -10.18
N LEU A 188 2.47 2.27 -11.03
CA LEU A 188 2.67 2.06 -12.46
C LEU A 188 3.10 3.33 -13.20
N ASP A 189 2.74 4.52 -12.70
CA ASP A 189 3.09 5.79 -13.33
C ASP A 189 4.61 6.01 -13.37
N ILE A 190 5.35 5.51 -12.37
CA ILE A 190 6.81 5.55 -12.33
C ILE A 190 7.47 4.50 -13.23
N GLY A 191 6.70 3.60 -13.81
CA GLY A 191 7.20 2.46 -14.59
C GLY A 191 8.12 2.86 -15.75
N ALA A 192 7.84 3.97 -16.43
CA ALA A 192 8.67 4.46 -17.52
C ALA A 192 10.08 4.85 -17.03
N VAL A 193 10.17 5.57 -15.90
CA VAL A 193 11.45 5.98 -15.30
C VAL A 193 12.23 4.77 -14.80
N ARG A 194 11.56 3.87 -14.06
CA ARG A 194 12.18 2.63 -13.59
C ARG A 194 12.74 1.79 -14.73
N ASN A 195 11.94 1.56 -15.77
CA ASN A 195 12.38 0.79 -16.92
C ASN A 195 13.54 1.46 -17.66
N ALA A 196 13.56 2.79 -17.78
CA ALA A 196 14.65 3.53 -18.35
C ALA A 196 15.95 3.35 -17.52
N ARG A 197 15.88 3.39 -16.19
CA ARG A 197 17.03 3.11 -15.30
C ARG A 197 17.57 1.69 -15.50
N ILE A 198 16.68 0.71 -15.51
CA ILE A 198 17.06 -0.69 -15.72
C ILE A 198 17.74 -0.86 -17.09
N LEU A 199 17.13 -0.34 -18.16
CA LEU A 199 17.69 -0.45 -19.51
C LEU A 199 19.02 0.28 -19.66
N ASN A 200 19.16 1.48 -19.11
CA ASN A 200 20.43 2.20 -19.10
C ASN A 200 21.53 1.40 -18.38
N THR A 201 21.18 0.77 -17.25
CA THR A 201 22.10 -0.09 -16.50
C THR A 201 22.50 -1.33 -17.29
N VAL A 202 21.55 -2.01 -17.95
CA VAL A 202 21.82 -3.20 -18.80
C VAL A 202 22.70 -2.83 -19.99
N LEU A 203 22.46 -1.67 -20.61
CA LEU A 203 23.19 -1.20 -21.78
C LEU A 203 24.55 -0.56 -21.45
N GLY A 204 24.82 -0.27 -20.17
CA GLY A 204 26.04 0.42 -19.73
C GLY A 204 26.17 1.85 -20.27
N ARG A 205 25.08 2.47 -20.72
CA ARG A 205 25.03 3.83 -21.24
C ARG A 205 23.65 4.46 -21.07
N GLU A 206 23.57 5.78 -21.07
CA GLU A 206 22.32 6.52 -21.08
C GLU A 206 21.66 6.44 -22.47
N ALA A 207 20.87 5.37 -22.70
CA ALA A 207 20.07 5.21 -23.92
C ALA A 207 18.73 5.95 -23.78
N TYR A 208 18.23 6.08 -22.56
CA TYR A 208 16.99 6.78 -22.22
C TYR A 208 17.33 7.91 -21.26
N ARG A 209 17.12 9.15 -21.70
CA ARG A 209 17.35 10.33 -20.88
C ARG A 209 16.30 10.40 -19.77
N LEU A 210 16.78 10.56 -18.52
CA LEU A 210 15.91 10.74 -17.36
C LEU A 210 15.75 12.23 -17.03
N PRO A 211 14.55 12.65 -16.58
CA PRO A 211 14.33 14.02 -16.12
C PRO A 211 15.14 14.28 -14.84
N ARG A 212 15.75 15.46 -14.73
CA ARG A 212 16.57 15.86 -13.56
C ARG A 212 15.73 16.48 -12.45
N HIS A 213 14.70 17.25 -12.82
CA HIS A 213 13.81 17.93 -11.87
C HIS A 213 12.41 17.31 -11.99
N THR A 214 11.98 16.62 -10.96
CA THR A 214 10.71 15.87 -10.97
C THR A 214 9.80 16.20 -9.78
N ALA A 215 10.24 17.11 -8.90
CA ALA A 215 9.47 17.62 -7.77
C ALA A 215 9.80 19.09 -7.53
N PHE A 216 8.90 19.82 -6.92
CA PHE A 216 9.13 21.16 -6.38
C PHE A 216 9.58 21.11 -4.91
N THR A 217 9.21 20.04 -4.22
CA THR A 217 9.59 19.78 -2.83
C THR A 217 11.04 19.33 -2.76
N SER A 218 11.85 19.99 -1.93
CA SER A 218 13.20 19.51 -1.57
C SER A 218 13.07 18.39 -0.54
N PHE A 219 13.72 17.26 -0.83
CA PHE A 219 13.76 16.12 0.06
C PHE A 219 15.13 16.03 0.73
N GLY A 220 15.16 15.93 2.07
CA GLY A 220 16.41 15.91 2.83
C GLY A 220 16.78 17.26 3.45
N ALA A 221 18.02 17.38 3.89
CA ALA A 221 18.52 18.55 4.62
C ALA A 221 19.52 19.40 3.82
N SER A 222 19.86 19.02 2.60
CA SER A 222 20.77 19.81 1.75
C SER A 222 19.99 20.85 0.96
N ASP A 223 20.36 22.12 1.12
CA ASP A 223 19.83 23.25 0.33
C ASP A 223 20.54 23.40 -1.04
N ASP A 224 21.34 22.40 -1.43
CA ASP A 224 22.16 22.42 -2.66
C ASP A 224 21.38 21.77 -3.82
N ASP A 225 20.41 22.51 -4.38
CA ASP A 225 19.85 22.27 -5.72
C ASP A 225 19.60 23.58 -6.48
#